data_7df979690651afdb41add96d5a276fab
#
_entry.id   7df979690651afdb41add96d5a276fab
#
_cell.length_a   1.000
_cell.length_b   1.000
_cell.length_c   1.000
_cell.angle_alpha   90.00
_cell.angle_beta   90.00
_cell.angle_gamma   90.00
#
_symmetry.space_group_name_H-M   'P 1'
#
loop_
_entity.id
_entity.type
_entity.pdbx_description
1 polymer ?
#
loop_
_entity_poly.entity_id
_entity_poly.type
_entity_poly.pdbx_seq_one_letter_code
_entity_poly.pdbx_strand_id
1 'polypeptide(L)'
;NGAGLASICILATMVLVMLSSSACLYFGAEDSLKATYPHEFALEVWLENSADMPKLQEALTKAGAAYGVNVWEKGTVEPGSGNTWSAAFDTGLSQEQQLALSRAIDEALGDTDITWNYFRSYRAEAADDFYGTYGSLFFIGIVLSVLFICAAVLIIYYKQLCEGYEDQPRFAIMQKVGMTAADIRRSVNSQLLTVFFLPLAGAALHMAFAFPMIRRMLLLFELHNTGLFIATALVSFAVLAVVYTLVYKATSNAYYRIVKGSV
;
A
#
# COMPACT_ATOMS: atom_id res chain seq x y z
N ASN A 1 12.32 33.31 -0.65
CA ASN A 1 11.29 32.36 -0.15
C ASN A 1 11.27 30.96 -0.79
N GLY A 2 12.36 30.51 -1.41
CA GLY A 2 12.48 29.17 -2.02
C GLY A 2 12.38 28.02 -1.03
N ALA A 3 12.89 28.17 0.21
CA ALA A 3 12.90 27.11 1.22
C ALA A 3 11.49 26.60 1.61
N GLY A 4 10.53 27.52 1.77
CA GLY A 4 9.14 27.13 2.09
C GLY A 4 8.45 26.37 0.95
N LEU A 5 8.71 26.75 -0.29
CA LEU A 5 8.15 26.06 -1.47
C LEU A 5 8.76 24.65 -1.62
N ALA A 6 10.07 24.53 -1.38
CA ALA A 6 10.75 23.22 -1.40
C ALA A 6 10.20 22.27 -0.31
N SER A 7 9.97 22.78 0.91
CA SER A 7 9.38 21.97 2.00
C SER A 7 8.00 21.46 1.64
N ILE A 8 7.15 22.29 1.04
CA ILE A 8 5.80 21.90 0.61
C ILE A 8 5.88 20.87 -0.51
N CYS A 9 6.79 21.03 -1.47
CA CYS A 9 7.01 20.06 -2.54
C CYS A 9 7.45 18.70 -2.00
N ILE A 10 8.37 18.67 -1.02
CA ILE A 10 8.81 17.45 -0.35
C ILE A 10 7.66 16.77 0.38
N LEU A 11 6.87 17.53 1.17
CA LEU A 11 5.71 16.98 1.88
C LEU A 11 4.66 16.41 0.92
N ALA A 12 4.35 17.11 -0.17
CA ALA A 12 3.44 16.62 -1.20
C ALA A 12 3.95 15.33 -1.87
N THR A 13 5.26 15.25 -2.13
CA THR A 13 5.90 14.04 -2.65
C THR A 13 5.81 12.89 -1.66
N MET A 14 6.07 13.13 -0.37
CA MET A 14 5.96 12.11 0.68
C MET A 14 4.54 11.56 0.78
N VAL A 15 3.52 12.43 0.75
CA VAL A 15 2.11 12.00 0.73
C VAL A 15 1.83 11.10 -0.47
N LEU A 16 2.26 11.53 -1.66
CA LEU A 16 2.00 10.80 -2.89
C LEU A 16 2.66 9.41 -2.87
N VAL A 17 3.93 9.34 -2.47
CA VAL A 17 4.68 8.07 -2.39
C VAL A 17 4.09 7.16 -1.32
N MET A 18 3.84 7.67 -0.10
CA MET A 18 3.32 6.86 1.01
C MET A 18 1.94 6.29 0.69
N LEU A 19 1.02 7.15 0.23
CA LEU A 19 -0.35 6.73 -0.05
C LEU A 19 -0.41 5.76 -1.24
N SER A 20 0.32 6.03 -2.32
CA SER A 20 0.30 5.16 -3.50
C SER A 20 0.96 3.81 -3.24
N SER A 21 2.10 3.77 -2.54
CA SER A 21 2.82 2.53 -2.26
C SER A 21 2.06 1.65 -1.27
N SER A 22 1.55 2.23 -0.18
CA SER A 22 0.78 1.49 0.83
C SER A 22 -0.56 0.99 0.27
N ALA A 23 -1.22 1.76 -0.58
CA ALA A 23 -2.43 1.33 -1.28
C ALA A 23 -2.12 0.19 -2.27
N CYS A 24 -1.00 0.27 -3.01
CA CYS A 24 -0.58 -0.79 -3.92
C CYS A 24 -0.29 -2.10 -3.16
N LEU A 25 0.38 -2.03 -2.00
CA LEU A 25 0.62 -3.18 -1.13
C LEU A 25 -0.70 -3.83 -0.67
N TYR A 26 -1.65 -3.03 -0.19
CA TYR A 26 -2.92 -3.52 0.32
C TYR A 26 -3.79 -4.14 -0.77
N PHE A 27 -4.00 -3.44 -1.89
CA PHE A 27 -4.82 -3.95 -3.00
C PHE A 27 -4.14 -5.05 -3.81
N GLY A 28 -2.82 -5.16 -3.74
CA GLY A 28 -2.03 -6.23 -4.35
C GLY A 28 -1.73 -7.40 -3.41
N ALA A 29 -2.23 -7.39 -2.17
CA ALA A 29 -1.93 -8.42 -1.18
C ALA A 29 -2.31 -9.83 -1.63
N GLU A 30 -3.43 -9.98 -2.34
CA GLU A 30 -3.86 -11.27 -2.88
C GLU A 30 -2.91 -11.80 -3.97
N ASP A 31 -2.47 -10.93 -4.88
CA ASP A 31 -1.50 -11.29 -5.92
C ASP A 31 -0.17 -11.71 -5.30
N SER A 32 0.30 -10.96 -4.30
CA SER A 32 1.51 -11.25 -3.55
C SER A 32 1.40 -12.56 -2.76
N LEU A 33 0.26 -12.81 -2.10
CA LEU A 33 0.00 -14.06 -1.38
C LEU A 33 0.06 -15.27 -2.32
N LYS A 34 -0.59 -15.18 -3.50
CA LYS A 34 -0.57 -16.25 -4.50
C LYS A 34 0.81 -16.46 -5.12
N ALA A 35 1.61 -15.41 -5.26
CA ALA A 35 2.97 -15.51 -5.76
C ALA A 35 3.91 -16.16 -4.74
N THR A 36 3.77 -15.81 -3.46
CA THR A 36 4.57 -16.38 -2.36
C THR A 36 4.15 -17.83 -2.04
N TYR A 37 2.83 -18.09 -2.10
CA TYR A 37 2.21 -19.41 -1.83
C TYR A 37 1.45 -19.87 -3.07
N PRO A 38 2.13 -20.41 -4.09
CA PRO A 38 1.53 -20.77 -5.37
C PRO A 38 0.45 -21.85 -5.25
N HIS A 39 0.55 -22.72 -4.24
CA HIS A 39 -0.44 -23.76 -3.95
C HIS A 39 -1.14 -23.52 -2.62
N GLU A 40 -2.37 -24.03 -2.47
CA GLU A 40 -3.12 -23.97 -1.21
C GLU A 40 -2.43 -24.77 -0.12
N PHE A 41 -1.86 -25.92 -0.49
CA PHE A 41 -1.12 -26.82 0.37
C PHE A 41 0.20 -27.19 -0.29
N ALA A 42 1.31 -27.03 0.45
CA ALA A 42 2.62 -27.55 0.09
C ALA A 42 3.21 -28.27 1.32
N LEU A 43 3.53 -29.51 1.13
CA LEU A 43 4.01 -30.43 2.16
C LEU A 43 5.24 -31.17 1.66
N GLU A 44 6.24 -31.30 2.51
CA GLU A 44 7.41 -32.15 2.27
C GLU A 44 7.73 -32.87 3.57
N VAL A 45 7.74 -34.19 3.53
CA VAL A 45 7.93 -35.07 4.69
C VAL A 45 9.12 -35.97 4.46
N TRP A 46 10.06 -35.93 5.38
CA TRP A 46 11.27 -36.76 5.37
C TRP A 46 11.17 -37.83 6.49
N LEU A 47 11.19 -39.08 6.11
CA LEU A 47 11.18 -40.22 7.05
C LEU A 47 12.59 -40.69 7.34
N GLU A 48 12.89 -41.09 8.55
CA GLU A 48 14.16 -41.78 8.87
C GLU A 48 14.25 -43.15 8.19
N ASN A 49 13.09 -43.85 8.12
CA ASN A 49 13.02 -45.17 7.53
C ASN A 49 11.92 -45.24 6.47
N SER A 50 12.26 -45.67 5.26
CA SER A 50 11.29 -45.88 4.17
C SER A 50 10.22 -46.93 4.52
N ALA A 51 10.45 -47.82 5.52
CA ALA A 51 9.47 -48.79 5.99
C ALA A 51 8.26 -48.13 6.68
N ASP A 52 8.35 -46.87 7.09
CA ASP A 52 7.24 -46.11 7.70
C ASP A 52 6.34 -45.37 6.68
N MET A 53 6.68 -45.44 5.40
CA MET A 53 5.87 -44.83 4.34
C MET A 53 4.38 -45.26 4.32
N PRO A 54 4.03 -46.56 4.61
CA PRO A 54 2.63 -46.97 4.69
C PRO A 54 1.85 -46.31 5.85
N LYS A 55 2.52 -46.03 6.96
CA LYS A 55 1.91 -45.32 8.12
C LYS A 55 1.62 -43.84 7.74
N LEU A 56 2.55 -43.21 7.08
CA LEU A 56 2.35 -41.85 6.56
C LEU A 56 1.17 -41.80 5.57
N GLN A 57 1.09 -42.79 4.66
CA GLN A 57 -0.02 -42.94 3.74
C GLN A 57 -1.37 -43.02 4.43
N GLU A 58 -1.47 -43.87 5.46
CA GLU A 58 -2.69 -44.05 6.23
C GLU A 58 -3.09 -42.75 6.96
N ALA A 59 -2.12 -42.10 7.62
CA ALA A 59 -2.34 -40.85 8.34
C ALA A 59 -2.88 -39.71 7.40
N LEU A 60 -2.21 -39.49 6.27
CA LEU A 60 -2.60 -38.44 5.31
C LEU A 60 -3.93 -38.76 4.62
N THR A 61 -4.21 -40.03 4.32
CA THR A 61 -5.50 -40.44 3.74
C THR A 61 -6.64 -40.21 4.72
N LYS A 62 -6.43 -40.52 6.00
CA LYS A 62 -7.42 -40.32 7.07
C LYS A 62 -7.68 -38.83 7.32
N ALA A 63 -6.62 -37.99 7.34
CA ALA A 63 -6.74 -36.55 7.55
C ALA A 63 -7.61 -35.87 6.50
N GLY A 64 -7.50 -36.27 5.23
CA GLY A 64 -8.27 -35.68 4.13
C GLY A 64 -9.69 -36.24 3.95
N ALA A 65 -9.99 -37.42 4.54
CA ALA A 65 -11.24 -38.14 4.29
C ALA A 65 -12.52 -37.33 4.61
N ALA A 66 -12.49 -36.56 5.72
CA ALA A 66 -13.63 -35.71 6.14
C ALA A 66 -13.95 -34.58 5.16
N TYR A 67 -12.98 -34.20 4.33
CA TYR A 67 -13.07 -33.09 3.37
C TYR A 67 -13.17 -33.58 1.92
N GLY A 68 -13.24 -34.89 1.71
CA GLY A 68 -13.30 -35.50 0.36
C GLY A 68 -12.00 -35.37 -0.44
N VAL A 69 -10.87 -35.14 0.24
CA VAL A 69 -9.54 -34.98 -0.36
C VAL A 69 -8.66 -36.14 0.04
N ASN A 70 -8.13 -36.88 -0.94
CA ASN A 70 -7.08 -37.86 -0.65
C ASN A 70 -5.72 -37.16 -0.74
N VAL A 71 -5.21 -36.70 0.43
CA VAL A 71 -3.96 -35.94 0.53
C VAL A 71 -2.78 -36.75 0.02
N TRP A 72 -2.74 -38.05 0.29
CA TRP A 72 -1.66 -38.94 -0.17
C TRP A 72 -1.55 -38.99 -1.70
N GLU A 73 -2.69 -39.11 -2.41
CA GLU A 73 -2.69 -39.17 -3.87
C GLU A 73 -2.28 -37.84 -4.56
N LYS A 74 -2.28 -36.75 -3.83
CA LYS A 74 -1.84 -35.43 -4.33
C LYS A 74 -0.31 -35.27 -4.33
N GLY A 75 0.41 -36.16 -3.64
CA GLY A 75 1.85 -36.13 -3.56
C GLY A 75 2.53 -37.27 -4.28
N THR A 76 3.84 -37.22 -4.29
CA THR A 76 4.74 -38.22 -4.88
C THR A 76 5.89 -38.54 -3.96
N VAL A 77 6.32 -39.79 -3.97
CA VAL A 77 7.57 -40.20 -3.33
C VAL A 77 8.72 -39.83 -4.27
N GLU A 78 9.73 -39.13 -3.77
CA GLU A 78 10.85 -38.69 -4.60
C GLU A 78 11.67 -39.87 -5.13
N PRO A 79 11.91 -39.95 -6.45
CA PRO A 79 12.74 -40.99 -7.06
C PRO A 79 14.18 -40.91 -6.53
N GLY A 80 14.64 -41.96 -5.87
CA GLY A 80 16.02 -42.10 -5.40
C GLY A 80 16.25 -41.88 -3.92
N SER A 81 15.37 -41.15 -3.19
CA SER A 81 15.47 -41.05 -1.71
C SER A 81 14.70 -42.17 -1.00
N GLY A 82 13.54 -42.58 -1.58
CA GLY A 82 12.69 -43.64 -1.02
C GLY A 82 12.04 -43.32 0.32
N ASN A 83 12.48 -42.23 0.97
CA ASN A 83 12.07 -41.78 2.28
C ASN A 83 11.53 -40.34 2.31
N THR A 84 11.41 -39.69 1.15
CA THR A 84 10.85 -38.34 1.04
C THR A 84 9.53 -38.39 0.25
N TRP A 85 8.48 -37.82 0.82
CA TRP A 85 7.20 -37.62 0.16
C TRP A 85 6.91 -36.13 0.06
N SER A 86 6.50 -35.65 -1.09
CA SER A 86 6.17 -34.23 -1.31
C SER A 86 4.84 -34.08 -2.04
N ALA A 87 4.09 -33.06 -1.68
CA ALA A 87 2.83 -32.69 -2.32
C ALA A 87 2.72 -31.17 -2.45
N ALA A 88 2.22 -30.71 -3.59
CA ALA A 88 1.82 -29.34 -3.81
C ALA A 88 0.50 -29.36 -4.62
N PHE A 89 -0.60 -28.92 -3.98
CA PHE A 89 -1.93 -29.08 -4.56
C PHE A 89 -2.91 -28.00 -4.13
N ASP A 90 -3.94 -27.83 -4.94
CA ASP A 90 -5.08 -26.99 -4.69
C ASP A 90 -6.33 -27.87 -4.53
N THR A 91 -7.25 -27.47 -3.64
CA THR A 91 -8.44 -28.28 -3.29
C THR A 91 -9.74 -27.65 -3.77
N GLY A 92 -9.75 -26.30 -3.95
CA GLY A 92 -10.96 -25.54 -4.22
C GLY A 92 -11.93 -25.47 -3.04
N LEU A 93 -11.49 -25.85 -1.83
CA LEU A 93 -12.25 -25.72 -0.59
C LEU A 93 -12.35 -24.25 -0.17
N SER A 94 -13.36 -23.91 0.65
CA SER A 94 -13.41 -22.60 1.28
C SER A 94 -12.24 -22.40 2.24
N GLN A 95 -11.86 -21.14 2.52
CA GLN A 95 -10.75 -20.83 3.44
C GLN A 95 -10.92 -21.50 4.81
N GLU A 96 -12.13 -21.53 5.36
CA GLU A 96 -12.44 -22.19 6.62
C GLU A 96 -12.19 -23.71 6.56
N GLN A 97 -12.58 -24.35 5.44
CA GLN A 97 -12.33 -25.78 5.23
C GLN A 97 -10.84 -26.06 4.99
N GLN A 98 -10.11 -25.17 4.32
CA GLN A 98 -8.65 -25.28 4.16
C GLN A 98 -7.94 -25.22 5.52
N LEU A 99 -8.34 -24.29 6.41
CA LEU A 99 -7.81 -24.19 7.78
C LEU A 99 -8.18 -25.41 8.64
N ALA A 100 -9.34 -26.01 8.43
CA ALA A 100 -9.71 -27.24 9.13
C ALA A 100 -8.92 -28.45 8.62
N LEU A 101 -8.69 -28.52 7.30
CA LEU A 101 -7.86 -29.57 6.68
C LEU A 101 -6.38 -29.44 7.10
N SER A 102 -5.83 -28.21 7.17
CA SER A 102 -4.43 -28.01 7.61
C SER A 102 -4.22 -28.51 9.04
N ARG A 103 -5.16 -28.22 9.93
CA ARG A 103 -5.12 -28.75 11.32
C ARG A 103 -5.23 -30.27 11.37
N ALA A 104 -6.11 -30.87 10.55
CA ALA A 104 -6.24 -32.32 10.50
C ALA A 104 -4.97 -33.01 9.97
N ILE A 105 -4.30 -32.39 8.99
CA ILE A 105 -2.99 -32.86 8.50
C ILE A 105 -1.93 -32.75 9.60
N ASP A 106 -1.86 -31.62 10.29
CA ASP A 106 -0.89 -31.41 11.38
C ASP A 106 -1.10 -32.37 12.54
N GLU A 107 -2.36 -32.60 12.94
CA GLU A 107 -2.71 -33.57 13.97
C GLU A 107 -2.31 -34.98 13.55
N ALA A 108 -2.62 -35.37 12.31
CA ALA A 108 -2.25 -36.67 11.78
C ALA A 108 -0.73 -36.88 11.69
N LEU A 109 0.03 -35.82 11.37
CA LEU A 109 1.49 -35.85 11.36
C LEU A 109 2.08 -35.87 12.77
N GLY A 110 1.46 -35.22 13.75
CA GLY A 110 1.91 -35.16 15.14
C GLY A 110 1.56 -36.40 15.98
N ASP A 111 0.51 -37.12 15.61
CA ASP A 111 -0.01 -38.30 16.38
C ASP A 111 0.68 -39.64 16.00
N THR A 112 1.64 -39.61 15.11
CA THR A 112 2.34 -40.83 14.67
C THR A 112 3.67 -41.01 15.42
N ASP A 113 3.92 -42.24 15.88
CA ASP A 113 5.21 -42.68 16.52
C ASP A 113 6.38 -42.75 15.51
N ILE A 114 6.32 -41.98 14.43
CA ILE A 114 7.34 -41.96 13.39
C ILE A 114 8.25 -40.77 13.66
N THR A 115 9.54 -41.00 13.78
CA THR A 115 10.53 -39.91 13.83
C THR A 115 10.71 -39.37 12.42
N TRP A 116 10.20 -38.19 12.16
CA TRP A 116 10.32 -37.51 10.89
C TRP A 116 10.60 -36.03 11.08
N ASN A 117 11.08 -35.42 10.01
CA ASN A 117 11.11 -33.99 9.82
C ASN A 117 10.13 -33.63 8.69
N TYR A 118 9.44 -32.51 8.77
CA TYR A 118 8.55 -32.07 7.70
C TYR A 118 8.57 -30.55 7.53
N PHE A 119 8.41 -30.12 6.30
CA PHE A 119 8.11 -28.76 5.93
C PHE A 119 6.65 -28.68 5.52
N ARG A 120 5.97 -27.64 5.96
CA ARG A 120 4.58 -27.36 5.58
C ARG A 120 4.40 -25.89 5.24
N SER A 121 3.56 -25.63 4.28
CA SER A 121 3.19 -24.29 3.87
C SER A 121 1.73 -24.31 3.44
N TYR A 122 0.89 -23.58 4.17
CA TYR A 122 -0.54 -23.49 3.93
C TYR A 122 -0.92 -22.05 3.64
N ARG A 123 -1.41 -21.80 2.41
CA ARG A 123 -1.81 -20.45 1.98
C ARG A 123 -2.89 -19.86 2.87
N ALA A 124 -3.86 -20.65 3.33
CA ALA A 124 -4.94 -20.20 4.18
C ALA A 124 -4.46 -19.70 5.56
N GLU A 125 -3.45 -20.33 6.14
CA GLU A 125 -2.83 -19.90 7.42
C GLU A 125 -2.03 -18.61 7.22
N ALA A 126 -1.25 -18.53 6.14
CA ALA A 126 -0.45 -17.35 5.83
C ALA A 126 -1.30 -16.13 5.47
N ALA A 127 -2.53 -16.33 5.00
CA ALA A 127 -3.40 -15.26 4.54
C ALA A 127 -3.71 -14.23 5.64
N ASP A 128 -4.00 -14.66 6.86
CA ASP A 128 -4.34 -13.76 7.95
C ASP A 128 -3.15 -12.85 8.33
N ASP A 129 -1.94 -13.40 8.39
CA ASP A 129 -0.71 -12.63 8.64
C ASP A 129 -0.39 -11.67 7.49
N PHE A 130 -0.61 -12.11 6.25
CA PHE A 130 -0.42 -11.29 5.06
C PHE A 130 -1.36 -10.09 5.05
N TYR A 131 -2.67 -10.33 5.16
CA TYR A 131 -3.65 -9.25 5.16
C TYR A 131 -3.51 -8.35 6.39
N GLY A 132 -3.16 -8.91 7.55
CA GLY A 132 -2.85 -8.14 8.74
C GLY A 132 -1.65 -7.21 8.55
N THR A 133 -0.56 -7.71 7.97
CA THR A 133 0.66 -6.93 7.71
C THR A 133 0.42 -5.83 6.67
N TYR A 134 -0.16 -6.17 5.52
CA TYR A 134 -0.40 -5.18 4.46
C TYR A 134 -1.48 -4.17 4.85
N GLY A 135 -2.51 -4.60 5.60
CA GLY A 135 -3.52 -3.71 6.17
C GLY A 135 -2.92 -2.72 7.17
N SER A 136 -2.01 -3.18 8.02
CA SER A 136 -1.29 -2.33 8.98
C SER A 136 -0.40 -1.30 8.27
N LEU A 137 0.34 -1.70 7.24
CA LEU A 137 1.15 -0.80 6.43
C LEU A 137 0.30 0.23 5.70
N PHE A 138 -0.87 -0.17 5.18
CA PHE A 138 -1.82 0.75 4.56
C PHE A 138 -2.39 1.76 5.55
N PHE A 139 -2.78 1.31 6.74
CA PHE A 139 -3.25 2.18 7.81
C PHE A 139 -2.18 3.21 8.22
N ILE A 140 -0.93 2.77 8.42
CA ILE A 140 0.20 3.67 8.72
C ILE A 140 0.40 4.66 7.58
N GLY A 141 0.34 4.20 6.33
CA GLY A 141 0.45 5.05 5.15
C GLY A 141 -0.62 6.15 5.10
N ILE A 142 -1.87 5.84 5.44
CA ILE A 142 -2.96 6.82 5.55
C ILE A 142 -2.68 7.82 6.67
N VAL A 143 -2.35 7.35 7.88
CA VAL A 143 -2.10 8.23 9.04
C VAL A 143 -0.96 9.21 8.75
N LEU A 144 0.17 8.72 8.23
CA LEU A 144 1.31 9.58 7.87
C LEU A 144 0.96 10.56 6.75
N SER A 145 0.18 10.11 5.74
CA SER A 145 -0.29 10.99 4.66
C SER A 145 -1.16 12.13 5.20
N VAL A 146 -2.08 11.84 6.12
CA VAL A 146 -2.91 12.86 6.77
C VAL A 146 -2.05 13.85 7.55
N LEU A 147 -1.06 13.37 8.33
CA LEU A 147 -0.14 14.23 9.08
C LEU A 147 0.66 15.16 8.15
N PHE A 148 1.20 14.62 7.05
CA PHE A 148 1.95 15.42 6.09
C PHE A 148 1.07 16.41 5.32
N ILE A 149 -0.17 16.04 5.00
CA ILE A 149 -1.16 16.96 4.40
C ILE A 149 -1.44 18.10 5.39
N CYS A 150 -1.73 17.80 6.66
CA CYS A 150 -1.96 18.83 7.67
C CYS A 150 -0.76 19.78 7.80
N ALA A 151 0.46 19.25 7.85
CA ALA A 151 1.68 20.05 7.91
C ALA A 151 1.82 20.95 6.68
N ALA A 152 1.64 20.40 5.46
CA ALA A 152 1.72 21.17 4.22
C ALA A 152 0.67 22.27 4.17
N VAL A 153 -0.58 21.97 4.55
CA VAL A 153 -1.69 22.92 4.60
C VAL A 153 -1.39 24.06 5.56
N LEU A 154 -0.91 23.76 6.77
CA LEU A 154 -0.53 24.79 7.74
C LEU A 154 0.58 25.70 7.22
N ILE A 155 1.64 25.12 6.65
CA ILE A 155 2.75 25.89 6.09
C ILE A 155 2.27 26.81 4.96
N ILE A 156 1.48 26.29 4.02
CA ILE A 156 0.95 27.09 2.92
C ILE A 156 0.04 28.19 3.44
N TYR A 157 -0.91 27.84 4.29
CA TYR A 157 -1.92 28.77 4.81
C TYR A 157 -1.27 29.93 5.56
N TYR A 158 -0.40 29.65 6.55
CA TYR A 158 0.24 30.73 7.32
C TYR A 158 1.20 31.56 6.47
N LYS A 159 1.92 30.93 5.55
CA LYS A 159 2.79 31.67 4.64
C LYS A 159 1.98 32.65 3.79
N GLN A 160 0.87 32.20 3.19
CA GLN A 160 0.03 33.06 2.38
C GLN A 160 -0.65 34.16 3.19
N LEU A 161 -1.01 33.87 4.45
CA LEU A 161 -1.57 34.87 5.35
C LEU A 161 -0.57 35.99 5.63
N CYS A 162 0.69 35.64 5.95
CA CYS A 162 1.78 36.61 6.16
C CYS A 162 2.04 37.45 4.89
N GLU A 163 2.14 36.80 3.73
CA GLU A 163 2.29 37.49 2.43
C GLU A 163 1.12 38.45 2.17
N GLY A 164 -0.11 38.06 2.54
CA GLY A 164 -1.29 38.91 2.41
C GLY A 164 -1.21 40.21 3.24
N TYR A 165 -0.70 40.13 4.47
CA TYR A 165 -0.47 41.31 5.32
C TYR A 165 0.68 42.19 4.78
N GLU A 166 1.76 41.61 4.27
CA GLU A 166 2.86 42.34 3.65
C GLU A 166 2.46 43.07 2.37
N ASP A 167 1.58 42.45 1.58
CA ASP A 167 1.11 43.01 0.33
C ASP A 167 -0.04 44.03 0.50
N GLN A 168 -0.71 44.06 1.63
CA GLN A 168 -1.81 44.98 1.93
C GLN A 168 -1.51 46.44 1.63
N PRO A 169 -0.39 47.05 2.11
CA PRO A 169 -0.08 48.44 1.81
C PRO A 169 0.20 48.70 0.30
N ARG A 170 0.76 47.73 -0.39
CA ARG A 170 1.04 47.80 -1.82
C ARG A 170 -0.25 47.87 -2.64
N PHE A 171 -1.21 47.01 -2.30
CA PHE A 171 -2.53 46.99 -2.94
C PHE A 171 -3.34 48.26 -2.60
N ALA A 172 -3.23 48.81 -1.40
CA ALA A 172 -3.86 50.08 -1.03
C ALA A 172 -3.34 51.25 -1.90
N ILE A 173 -2.03 51.31 -2.21
CA ILE A 173 -1.45 52.28 -3.09
C ILE A 173 -1.97 52.09 -4.54
N MET A 174 -1.99 50.84 -5.06
CA MET A 174 -2.47 50.54 -6.40
C MET A 174 -3.96 50.89 -6.60
N GLN A 175 -4.78 50.72 -5.56
CA GLN A 175 -6.19 51.18 -5.60
C GLN A 175 -6.31 52.69 -5.73
N LYS A 176 -5.46 53.45 -5.04
CA LYS A 176 -5.43 54.93 -5.17
C LYS A 176 -5.03 55.39 -6.58
N VAL A 177 -4.28 54.58 -7.33
CA VAL A 177 -3.84 54.83 -8.71
C VAL A 177 -4.87 54.33 -9.73
N GLY A 178 -6.01 53.72 -9.31
CA GLY A 178 -7.12 53.33 -10.14
C GLY A 178 -7.28 51.84 -10.42
N MET A 179 -6.56 50.95 -9.72
CA MET A 179 -6.75 49.52 -9.84
C MET A 179 -8.12 49.11 -9.29
N THR A 180 -8.88 48.33 -10.07
CA THR A 180 -10.21 47.86 -9.63
C THR A 180 -10.12 46.65 -8.71
N ALA A 181 -11.17 46.41 -7.89
CA ALA A 181 -11.27 45.25 -7.06
C ALA A 181 -11.19 43.91 -7.84
N ALA A 182 -11.63 43.92 -9.10
CA ALA A 182 -11.55 42.77 -10.00
C ALA A 182 -10.10 42.46 -10.41
N ASP A 183 -9.31 43.51 -10.70
CA ASP A 183 -7.90 43.38 -11.07
C ASP A 183 -7.07 42.86 -9.91
N ILE A 184 -7.34 43.35 -8.68
CA ILE A 184 -6.71 42.84 -7.47
C ILE A 184 -7.01 41.36 -7.30
N ARG A 185 -8.28 40.97 -7.40
CA ARG A 185 -8.68 39.56 -7.25
C ARG A 185 -8.02 38.67 -8.29
N ARG A 186 -7.92 39.12 -9.53
CA ARG A 186 -7.27 38.39 -10.63
C ARG A 186 -5.76 38.21 -10.37
N SER A 187 -5.08 39.27 -9.92
CA SER A 187 -3.65 39.24 -9.58
C SER A 187 -3.37 38.27 -8.42
N VAL A 188 -4.13 38.38 -7.32
CA VAL A 188 -4.05 37.51 -6.16
C VAL A 188 -4.29 36.03 -6.54
N ASN A 189 -5.33 35.75 -7.30
CA ASN A 189 -5.63 34.39 -7.73
C ASN A 189 -4.52 33.80 -8.60
N SER A 190 -3.93 34.55 -9.51
CA SER A 190 -2.83 34.09 -10.36
C SER A 190 -1.58 33.75 -9.54
N GLN A 191 -1.24 34.58 -8.57
CA GLN A 191 -0.10 34.37 -7.68
C GLN A 191 -0.31 33.13 -6.80
N LEU A 192 -1.47 33.03 -6.15
CA LEU A 192 -1.82 31.89 -5.30
C LEU A 192 -1.86 30.57 -6.08
N LEU A 193 -2.43 30.59 -7.30
CA LEU A 193 -2.50 29.42 -8.15
C LEU A 193 -1.10 28.83 -8.40
N THR A 194 -0.13 29.70 -8.71
CA THR A 194 1.26 29.26 -8.91
C THR A 194 1.85 28.62 -7.63
N VAL A 195 1.64 29.25 -6.47
CA VAL A 195 2.19 28.76 -5.20
C VAL A 195 1.58 27.41 -4.78
N PHE A 196 0.30 27.18 -5.09
CA PHE A 196 -0.40 25.94 -4.74
C PHE A 196 -0.11 24.79 -5.72
N PHE A 197 -0.10 25.08 -7.02
CA PHE A 197 0.00 24.02 -8.03
C PHE A 197 1.43 23.67 -8.42
N LEU A 198 2.40 24.56 -8.20
CA LEU A 198 3.81 24.27 -8.46
C LEU A 198 4.35 23.11 -7.58
N PRO A 199 4.08 23.04 -6.24
CA PRO A 199 4.45 21.89 -5.44
C PRO A 199 3.78 20.58 -5.88
N LEU A 200 2.53 20.64 -6.33
CA LEU A 200 1.81 19.50 -6.84
C LEU A 200 2.43 18.95 -8.13
N ALA A 201 2.79 19.85 -9.05
CA ALA A 201 3.53 19.48 -10.27
C ALA A 201 4.92 18.91 -9.95
N GLY A 202 5.62 19.51 -8.97
CA GLY A 202 6.89 19.00 -8.46
C GLY A 202 6.77 17.62 -7.86
N ALA A 203 5.72 17.36 -7.08
CA ALA A 203 5.46 16.04 -6.50
C ALA A 203 5.20 14.97 -7.59
N ALA A 204 4.43 15.32 -8.64
CA ALA A 204 4.21 14.44 -9.78
C ALA A 204 5.53 14.12 -10.51
N LEU A 205 6.38 15.14 -10.71
CA LEU A 205 7.69 14.98 -11.34
C LEU A 205 8.61 14.07 -10.50
N HIS A 206 8.69 14.32 -9.19
CA HIS A 206 9.46 13.49 -8.27
C HIS A 206 8.97 12.04 -8.27
N MET A 207 7.65 11.82 -8.28
CA MET A 207 7.06 10.49 -8.36
C MET A 207 7.44 9.80 -9.68
N ALA A 208 7.42 10.52 -10.80
CA ALA A 208 7.81 9.96 -12.10
C ALA A 208 9.27 9.51 -12.12
N PHE A 209 10.19 10.27 -11.52
CA PHE A 209 11.59 9.87 -11.37
C PHE A 209 11.79 8.74 -10.36
N ALA A 210 11.03 8.72 -9.26
CA ALA A 210 11.09 7.67 -8.24
C ALA A 210 10.43 6.37 -8.68
N PHE A 211 9.56 6.40 -9.69
CA PHE A 211 8.77 5.25 -10.15
C PHE A 211 9.59 3.97 -10.37
N PRO A 212 10.74 3.97 -11.10
CA PRO A 212 11.52 2.76 -11.30
C PRO A 212 12.07 2.16 -10.00
N MET A 213 12.44 3.03 -9.04
CA MET A 213 12.95 2.60 -7.74
C MET A 213 11.84 1.98 -6.89
N ILE A 214 10.69 2.66 -6.78
CA ILE A 214 9.54 2.16 -6.00
C ILE A 214 9.05 0.83 -6.59
N ARG A 215 8.96 0.71 -7.92
CA ARG A 215 8.61 -0.54 -8.58
C ARG A 215 9.53 -1.68 -8.19
N ARG A 216 10.85 -1.45 -8.15
CA ARG A 216 11.82 -2.47 -7.71
C ARG A 216 11.62 -2.87 -6.25
N MET A 217 11.26 -1.93 -5.39
CA MET A 217 10.93 -2.22 -3.98
C MET A 217 9.64 -3.05 -3.88
N LEU A 218 8.62 -2.75 -4.68
CA LEU A 218 7.37 -3.52 -4.69
C LEU A 218 7.58 -4.97 -5.19
N LEU A 219 8.54 -5.20 -6.08
CA LEU A 219 8.91 -6.55 -6.51
C LEU A 219 9.48 -7.42 -5.37
N LEU A 220 10.07 -6.83 -4.32
CA LEU A 220 10.49 -7.57 -3.12
C LEU A 220 9.29 -8.15 -2.33
N PHE A 221 8.10 -7.62 -2.56
CA PHE A 221 6.84 -8.09 -2.02
C PHE A 221 6.04 -8.92 -3.04
N GLU A 222 6.71 -9.46 -4.06
CA GLU A 222 6.08 -10.24 -5.14
C GLU A 222 4.97 -9.50 -5.90
N LEU A 223 4.98 -8.15 -5.86
CA LEU A 223 4.01 -7.32 -6.56
C LEU A 223 4.47 -7.00 -7.98
N HIS A 224 4.06 -7.83 -8.91
CA HIS A 224 4.43 -7.72 -10.33
C HIS A 224 3.46 -6.83 -11.13
N ASN A 225 2.28 -6.51 -10.59
CA ASN A 225 1.23 -5.76 -11.27
C ASN A 225 1.56 -4.26 -11.34
N THR A 226 2.33 -3.86 -12.36
CA THR A 226 2.66 -2.45 -12.61
C THR A 226 1.42 -1.59 -12.87
N GLY A 227 0.36 -2.17 -13.46
CA GLY A 227 -0.89 -1.46 -13.73
C GLY A 227 -1.59 -1.03 -12.44
N LEU A 228 -1.60 -1.90 -11.43
CA LEU A 228 -2.13 -1.58 -10.10
C LEU A 228 -1.37 -0.42 -9.46
N PHE A 229 -0.02 -0.43 -9.53
CA PHE A 229 0.78 0.68 -8.98
C PHE A 229 0.51 2.01 -9.69
N ILE A 230 0.38 2.01 -11.02
CA ILE A 230 0.01 3.23 -11.77
C ILE A 230 -1.38 3.71 -11.35
N ALA A 231 -2.35 2.81 -11.23
CA ALA A 231 -3.71 3.16 -10.82
C ALA A 231 -3.74 3.77 -9.40
N THR A 232 -3.08 3.15 -8.43
CA THR A 232 -2.98 3.68 -7.05
C THR A 232 -2.26 5.01 -7.00
N ALA A 233 -1.21 5.22 -7.81
CA ALA A 233 -0.51 6.49 -7.91
C ALA A 233 -1.39 7.60 -8.49
N LEU A 234 -2.17 7.32 -9.53
CA LEU A 234 -3.10 8.28 -10.13
C LEU A 234 -4.24 8.65 -9.18
N VAL A 235 -4.81 7.66 -8.47
CA VAL A 235 -5.86 7.91 -7.47
C VAL A 235 -5.30 8.75 -6.32
N SER A 236 -4.12 8.42 -5.80
CA SER A 236 -3.45 9.19 -4.74
C SER A 236 -3.16 10.63 -5.17
N PHE A 237 -2.71 10.82 -6.41
CA PHE A 237 -2.51 12.15 -6.97
C PHE A 237 -3.82 12.93 -7.10
N ALA A 238 -4.90 12.29 -7.54
CA ALA A 238 -6.22 12.92 -7.62
C ALA A 238 -6.75 13.35 -6.24
N VAL A 239 -6.60 12.50 -5.22
CA VAL A 239 -6.96 12.83 -3.83
C VAL A 239 -6.17 14.05 -3.35
N LEU A 240 -4.85 14.05 -3.55
CA LEU A 240 -3.99 15.17 -3.18
C LEU A 240 -4.40 16.46 -3.92
N ALA A 241 -4.67 16.39 -5.22
CA ALA A 241 -5.11 17.53 -6.02
C ALA A 241 -6.44 18.11 -5.52
N VAL A 242 -7.39 17.28 -5.12
CA VAL A 242 -8.66 17.73 -4.53
C VAL A 242 -8.41 18.47 -3.22
N VAL A 243 -7.59 17.90 -2.31
CA VAL A 243 -7.25 18.56 -1.04
C VAL A 243 -6.58 19.91 -1.30
N TYR A 244 -5.58 19.98 -2.18
CA TYR A 244 -4.91 21.23 -2.54
C TYR A 244 -5.87 22.26 -3.13
N THR A 245 -6.83 21.85 -3.94
CA THR A 245 -7.85 22.73 -4.51
C THR A 245 -8.78 23.31 -3.44
N LEU A 246 -9.18 22.49 -2.46
CA LEU A 246 -10.01 22.95 -1.34
C LEU A 246 -9.26 23.98 -0.47
N VAL A 247 -8.01 23.69 -0.15
CA VAL A 247 -7.15 24.59 0.63
C VAL A 247 -6.87 25.89 -0.12
N TYR A 248 -6.62 25.81 -1.44
CA TYR A 248 -6.47 26.99 -2.31
C TYR A 248 -7.70 27.91 -2.22
N LYS A 249 -8.92 27.36 -2.35
CA LYS A 249 -10.14 28.15 -2.27
C LYS A 249 -10.30 28.83 -0.90
N ALA A 250 -10.04 28.11 0.18
CA ALA A 250 -10.11 28.65 1.54
C ALA A 250 -9.09 29.78 1.74
N THR A 251 -7.83 29.54 1.33
CA THR A 251 -6.73 30.49 1.48
C THR A 251 -6.92 31.74 0.60
N SER A 252 -7.35 31.57 -0.65
CA SER A 252 -7.64 32.68 -1.57
C SER A 252 -8.69 33.63 -1.02
N ASN A 253 -9.75 33.09 -0.40
CA ASN A 253 -10.78 33.91 0.23
C ASN A 253 -10.26 34.67 1.46
N ALA A 254 -9.42 34.03 2.28
CA ALA A 254 -8.80 34.67 3.45
C ALA A 254 -7.84 35.78 3.04
N TYR A 255 -6.94 35.49 2.08
CA TYR A 255 -5.98 36.47 1.52
C TYR A 255 -6.70 37.69 0.94
N TYR A 256 -7.71 37.47 0.08
CA TYR A 256 -8.49 38.56 -0.53
C TYR A 256 -9.17 39.46 0.52
N ARG A 257 -9.69 38.85 1.61
CA ARG A 257 -10.32 39.62 2.70
C ARG A 257 -9.32 40.50 3.45
N ILE A 258 -8.08 40.06 3.62
CA ILE A 258 -7.01 40.85 4.25
C ILE A 258 -6.64 42.03 3.38
N VAL A 259 -6.40 41.79 2.09
CA VAL A 259 -5.99 42.84 1.15
C VAL A 259 -7.10 43.88 0.92
N LYS A 260 -8.40 43.48 0.97
CA LYS A 260 -9.53 44.37 0.82
C LYS A 260 -9.88 45.16 2.08
N GLY A 261 -9.56 44.62 3.27
CA GLY A 261 -9.97 45.21 4.57
C GLY A 261 -9.22 46.46 4.99
N SER A 262 -8.43 47.03 4.07
CA SER A 262 -7.69 48.32 4.27
C SER A 262 -8.41 49.54 3.72
N VAL A 263 -9.66 49.42 3.32
CA VAL A 263 -10.51 50.56 2.81
C VAL A 263 -11.62 50.83 3.79
#